data_3d6f320915ef796705769d8507f7b2a8
#
_entry.id   3d6f320915ef796705769d8507f7b2a8
#
_cell.length_a   1.000
_cell.length_b   1.000
_cell.length_c   1.000
_cell.angle_alpha   90.00
_cell.angle_beta   90.00
_cell.angle_gamma   90.00
#
_symmetry.space_group_name_H-M   'P 1'
#
loop_
_entity.id
_entity.type
_entity.pdbx_description
1 polymer ?
#
loop_
_entity_poly.entity_id
_entity_poly.type
_entity_poly.pdbx_seq_one_letter_code
_entity_poly.pdbx_strand_id
1 'polypeptide(L)'
;AENEIFLIDQIRIRTGLVVKVLSNSEHRFISYKSVAMQEGFEHMIQKGAAVLDVDGSGLQITVFAEGKVVTTQHLALGTMKMREQLARKSNNLAEYEHQIEELVEKELAVFQSMYLNGIRIKYLIIIGDYISEISHNLERNKDDGTIDIARFLKYMKKLDKKTLEQISEELNLPNESDALVIPYMMIFKCMSESIGADSLWVPGADVSDGMVYDFAQKNRMIKTEHDFDADVLSAARSLSKRYLSFT
;
A
#
# COMPACT_ATOMS: atom_id res chain seq x y z
N ALA A 1 12.38 -12.64 11.56
CA ALA A 1 13.83 -12.61 11.23
C ALA A 1 14.52 -13.62 12.12
N GLU A 2 15.54 -14.32 11.62
CA GLU A 2 16.29 -15.35 12.41
C GLU A 2 16.95 -14.75 13.67
N ASN A 3 17.23 -13.44 13.66
CA ASN A 3 17.89 -12.72 14.76
C ASN A 3 16.95 -11.82 15.59
N GLU A 4 15.64 -12.01 15.49
CA GLU A 4 14.64 -11.16 16.13
C GLU A 4 14.83 -11.07 17.65
N ILE A 5 14.93 -12.23 18.31
CA ILE A 5 15.09 -12.31 19.78
C ILE A 5 16.36 -11.62 20.22
N PHE A 6 17.46 -11.83 19.49
CA PHE A 6 18.75 -11.18 19.79
C PHE A 6 18.65 -9.65 19.68
N LEU A 7 18.00 -9.14 18.62
CA LEU A 7 17.82 -7.70 18.42
C LEU A 7 16.99 -7.07 19.54
N ILE A 8 15.88 -7.70 19.92
CA ILE A 8 15.01 -7.25 21.03
C ILE A 8 15.79 -7.18 22.34
N ASP A 9 16.54 -8.24 22.66
CA ASP A 9 17.35 -8.28 23.87
C ASP A 9 18.46 -7.21 23.87
N GLN A 10 19.15 -6.99 22.75
CA GLN A 10 20.16 -5.94 22.63
C GLN A 10 19.57 -4.54 22.82
N ILE A 11 18.40 -4.27 22.26
CA ILE A 11 17.72 -2.99 22.48
C ILE A 11 17.37 -2.83 23.95
N ARG A 12 16.74 -3.83 24.56
CA ARG A 12 16.36 -3.80 25.99
C ARG A 12 17.56 -3.57 26.91
N ILE A 13 18.65 -4.30 26.70
CA ILE A 13 19.86 -4.20 27.55
C ILE A 13 20.53 -2.84 27.41
N ARG A 14 20.58 -2.29 26.20
CA ARG A 14 21.30 -1.04 25.94
C ARG A 14 20.50 0.23 26.25
N THR A 15 19.19 0.18 26.10
CA THR A 15 18.32 1.37 26.17
C THR A 15 17.28 1.31 27.28
N GLY A 16 17.02 0.12 27.85
CA GLY A 16 15.92 -0.11 28.78
C GLY A 16 14.53 -0.16 28.11
N LEU A 17 14.45 0.04 26.79
CA LEU A 17 13.17 0.03 26.08
C LEU A 17 12.64 -1.40 25.92
N VAL A 18 11.34 -1.55 26.12
CA VAL A 18 10.61 -2.80 25.86
C VAL A 18 10.06 -2.75 24.44
N VAL A 19 10.61 -3.55 23.57
CA VAL A 19 10.18 -3.65 22.16
C VAL A 19 9.05 -4.67 22.04
N LYS A 20 7.94 -4.25 21.40
CA LYS A 20 6.88 -5.16 20.95
C LYS A 20 7.02 -5.38 19.45
N VAL A 21 7.12 -6.64 19.04
CA VAL A 21 7.07 -7.02 17.62
C VAL A 21 5.61 -7.16 17.23
N LEU A 22 5.22 -6.45 16.17
CA LEU A 22 3.90 -6.59 15.58
C LEU A 22 3.89 -7.76 14.60
N SER A 23 2.82 -8.54 14.62
CA SER A 23 2.54 -9.47 13.52
C SER A 23 2.24 -8.69 12.24
N ASN A 24 2.37 -9.32 11.07
CA ASN A 24 2.02 -8.68 9.80
C ASN A 24 0.57 -8.16 9.81
N SER A 25 -0.36 -8.89 10.41
CA SER A 25 -1.76 -8.47 10.49
C SER A 25 -1.95 -7.25 11.41
N GLU A 26 -1.25 -7.19 12.57
CA GLU A 26 -1.29 -6.01 13.45
C GLU A 26 -0.69 -4.79 12.75
N HIS A 27 0.46 -4.95 12.09
CA HIS A 27 1.11 -3.86 11.34
C HIS A 27 0.16 -3.29 10.29
N ARG A 28 -0.41 -4.14 9.45
CA ARG A 28 -1.33 -3.72 8.39
C ARG A 28 -2.63 -3.11 8.90
N PHE A 29 -3.14 -3.60 10.03
CA PHE A 29 -4.31 -3.00 10.65
C PHE A 29 -4.02 -1.60 11.20
N ILE A 30 -2.82 -1.38 11.75
CA ILE A 30 -2.37 -0.05 12.19
C ILE A 30 -2.16 0.87 10.99
N SER A 31 -1.53 0.39 9.93
CA SER A 31 -1.38 1.12 8.67
C SER A 31 -2.74 1.51 8.07
N TYR A 32 -3.71 0.59 8.07
CA TYR A 32 -5.08 0.90 7.65
C TYR A 32 -5.73 1.99 8.53
N LYS A 33 -5.54 1.94 9.85
CA LYS A 33 -6.04 2.98 10.77
C LYS A 33 -5.50 4.37 10.43
N SER A 34 -4.24 4.48 10.01
CA SER A 34 -3.66 5.78 9.65
C SER A 34 -4.39 6.47 8.52
N VAL A 35 -4.93 5.70 7.59
CA VAL A 35 -5.71 6.23 6.45
C VAL A 35 -7.17 6.47 6.80
N ALA A 36 -7.78 5.54 7.54
CA ALA A 36 -9.18 5.63 7.92
C ALA A 36 -9.48 6.82 8.84
N MET A 37 -8.47 7.37 9.52
CA MET A 37 -8.60 8.60 10.31
C MET A 37 -8.55 9.88 9.48
N GLN A 38 -8.16 9.81 8.22
CA GLN A 38 -8.00 11.01 7.38
C GLN A 38 -9.35 11.52 6.87
N GLU A 39 -9.50 12.85 6.84
CA GLU A 39 -10.68 13.49 6.27
C GLU A 39 -10.88 13.10 4.80
N GLY A 40 -12.10 12.75 4.45
CA GLY A 40 -12.47 12.31 3.09
C GLY A 40 -12.44 10.80 2.88
N PHE A 41 -11.83 10.00 3.76
CA PHE A 41 -11.78 8.54 3.63
C PHE A 41 -13.18 7.92 3.51
N GLU A 42 -14.10 8.27 4.42
CA GLU A 42 -15.48 7.75 4.41
C GLU A 42 -16.20 8.04 3.09
N HIS A 43 -16.02 9.24 2.54
CA HIS A 43 -16.60 9.60 1.25
C HIS A 43 -16.03 8.76 0.10
N MET A 44 -14.74 8.47 0.14
CA MET A 44 -14.08 7.69 -0.91
C MET A 44 -14.53 6.24 -0.91
N ILE A 45 -14.61 5.60 0.25
CA ILE A 45 -15.05 4.20 0.37
C ILE A 45 -16.52 4.02 -0.01
N GLN A 46 -17.38 5.02 0.23
CA GLN A 46 -18.77 5.00 -0.23
C GLN A 46 -18.88 4.96 -1.76
N LYS A 47 -17.95 5.60 -2.47
CA LYS A 47 -17.95 5.67 -3.94
C LYS A 47 -17.17 4.55 -4.63
N GLY A 48 -16.59 3.65 -3.86
CA GLY A 48 -15.73 2.57 -4.32
C GLY A 48 -14.25 2.96 -4.29
N ALA A 49 -13.49 2.29 -3.44
CA ALA A 49 -12.08 2.54 -3.25
C ALA A 49 -11.27 1.24 -3.13
N ALA A 50 -10.02 1.29 -3.56
CA ALA A 50 -9.03 0.27 -3.26
C ALA A 50 -7.90 0.91 -2.45
N VAL A 51 -7.63 0.40 -1.26
CA VAL A 51 -6.50 0.80 -0.42
C VAL A 51 -5.36 -0.17 -0.67
N LEU A 52 -4.23 0.36 -1.13
CA LEU A 52 -2.97 -0.35 -1.32
C LEU A 52 -2.01 0.02 -0.20
N ASP A 53 -1.56 -0.96 0.53
CA ASP A 53 -0.49 -0.83 1.52
C ASP A 53 0.71 -1.62 1.02
N VAL A 54 1.76 -0.89 0.57
CA VAL A 54 2.95 -1.46 -0.05
C VAL A 54 4.14 -1.28 0.88
N ASP A 55 4.73 -2.39 1.29
CA ASP A 55 5.92 -2.39 2.12
C ASP A 55 7.02 -3.33 1.60
N GLY A 56 8.14 -3.41 2.30
CA GLY A 56 9.25 -4.29 1.96
C GLY A 56 8.89 -5.77 1.96
N SER A 57 7.86 -6.18 2.70
CA SER A 57 7.46 -7.58 2.91
C SER A 57 6.36 -8.05 1.96
N GLY A 58 5.52 -7.15 1.48
CA GLY A 58 4.40 -7.48 0.60
C GLY A 58 3.50 -6.29 0.27
N LEU A 59 2.44 -6.60 -0.44
CA LEU A 59 1.37 -5.67 -0.80
C LEU A 59 0.05 -6.18 -0.25
N GLN A 60 -0.68 -5.34 0.47
CA GLN A 60 -2.06 -5.60 0.85
C GLN A 60 -3.01 -4.74 0.03
N ILE A 61 -4.08 -5.35 -0.47
CA ILE A 61 -5.16 -4.66 -1.16
C ILE A 61 -6.45 -4.85 -0.36
N THR A 62 -7.08 -3.76 0.05
CA THR A 62 -8.42 -3.76 0.64
C THR A 62 -9.36 -3.02 -0.29
N VAL A 63 -10.41 -3.69 -0.74
CA VAL A 63 -11.40 -3.15 -1.67
C VAL A 63 -12.68 -2.82 -0.91
N PHE A 64 -13.18 -1.62 -1.15
CA PHE A 64 -14.42 -1.10 -0.60
C PHE A 64 -15.44 -0.84 -1.72
N ALA A 65 -16.68 -1.22 -1.46
CA ALA A 65 -17.85 -0.84 -2.26
C ALA A 65 -18.98 -0.45 -1.31
N GLU A 66 -19.62 0.69 -1.59
CA GLU A 66 -20.73 1.20 -0.77
C GLU A 66 -20.37 1.31 0.72
N GLY A 67 -19.16 1.73 1.03
CA GLY A 67 -18.67 1.88 2.40
C GLY A 67 -18.37 0.58 3.14
N LYS A 68 -18.34 -0.57 2.46
CA LYS A 68 -18.10 -1.88 3.07
C LYS A 68 -16.88 -2.56 2.47
N VAL A 69 -16.14 -3.26 3.31
CA VAL A 69 -15.06 -4.12 2.85
C VAL A 69 -15.64 -5.29 2.04
N VAL A 70 -15.24 -5.37 0.78
CA VAL A 70 -15.55 -6.49 -0.12
C VAL A 70 -14.52 -7.59 0.02
N THR A 71 -13.25 -7.22 0.06
CA THR A 71 -12.14 -8.15 0.22
C THR A 71 -10.91 -7.44 0.75
N THR A 72 -10.10 -8.19 1.48
CA THR A 72 -8.72 -7.82 1.84
C THR A 72 -7.83 -8.99 1.45
N GLN A 73 -6.83 -8.73 0.61
CA GLN A 73 -5.90 -9.75 0.12
C GLN A 73 -4.46 -9.30 0.32
N HIS A 74 -3.62 -10.25 0.65
CA HIS A 74 -2.17 -10.06 0.71
C HIS A 74 -1.54 -10.71 -0.52
N LEU A 75 -0.79 -9.91 -1.28
CA LEU A 75 0.01 -10.38 -2.40
C LEU A 75 1.49 -10.41 -2.00
N ALA A 76 2.20 -11.46 -2.41
CA ALA A 76 3.61 -11.64 -2.08
C ALA A 76 4.55 -10.75 -2.94
N LEU A 77 4.14 -9.50 -3.14
CA LEU A 77 4.81 -8.48 -3.95
C LEU A 77 5.63 -7.52 -3.05
N GLY A 78 6.43 -8.06 -2.14
CA GLY A 78 7.30 -7.26 -1.26
C GLY A 78 8.52 -6.73 -2.00
N THR A 79 8.74 -5.41 -1.92
CA THR A 79 9.80 -4.72 -2.68
C THR A 79 11.20 -5.21 -2.31
N MET A 80 11.47 -5.50 -1.03
CA MET A 80 12.75 -6.07 -0.59
C MET A 80 12.98 -7.46 -1.17
N LYS A 81 11.95 -8.31 -1.15
CA LYS A 81 12.02 -9.67 -1.69
C LYS A 81 12.16 -9.65 -3.21
N MET A 82 11.45 -8.76 -3.89
CA MET A 82 11.59 -8.55 -5.33
C MET A 82 13.02 -8.15 -5.68
N ARG A 83 13.58 -7.16 -5.00
CA ARG A 83 14.97 -6.76 -5.20
C ARG A 83 15.95 -7.93 -5.00
N GLU A 84 15.78 -8.69 -3.95
CA GLU A 84 16.69 -9.81 -3.64
C GLU A 84 16.60 -10.94 -4.67
N GLN A 85 15.40 -11.30 -5.09
CA GLN A 85 15.17 -12.37 -6.05
C GLN A 85 15.64 -12.00 -7.47
N LEU A 86 15.39 -10.78 -7.88
CA LEU A 86 15.66 -10.31 -9.24
C LEU A 86 17.11 -9.88 -9.42
N ALA A 87 17.73 -9.26 -8.40
CA ALA A 87 19.15 -8.92 -8.43
C ALA A 87 20.08 -10.14 -8.63
N ARG A 88 19.59 -11.35 -8.26
CA ARG A 88 20.32 -12.60 -8.50
C ARG A 88 20.17 -13.15 -9.92
N LYS A 89 19.20 -12.66 -10.71
CA LYS A 89 18.83 -13.21 -12.02
C LYS A 89 19.07 -12.26 -13.16
N SER A 90 19.05 -10.96 -12.92
CA SER A 90 19.09 -9.94 -13.96
C SER A 90 20.50 -9.30 -14.04
N ASN A 91 21.03 -9.20 -15.25
CA ASN A 91 22.32 -8.58 -15.52
C ASN A 91 22.20 -7.11 -15.97
N ASN A 92 20.98 -6.62 -16.19
CA ASN A 92 20.71 -5.22 -16.58
C ASN A 92 19.38 -4.70 -16.03
N LEU A 93 19.25 -3.38 -15.92
CA LEU A 93 18.09 -2.71 -15.34
C LEU A 93 16.80 -2.98 -16.11
N ALA A 94 16.84 -2.95 -17.44
CA ALA A 94 15.65 -3.18 -18.28
C ALA A 94 15.10 -4.61 -18.15
N GLU A 95 15.97 -5.60 -18.02
CA GLU A 95 15.57 -6.98 -17.75
C GLU A 95 14.97 -7.13 -16.35
N TYR A 96 15.50 -6.41 -15.37
CA TYR A 96 14.99 -6.35 -14.01
C TYR A 96 13.58 -5.74 -13.96
N GLU A 97 13.36 -4.60 -14.62
CA GLU A 97 12.05 -3.94 -14.72
C GLU A 97 11.02 -4.85 -15.38
N HIS A 98 11.35 -5.48 -16.49
CA HIS A 98 10.46 -6.40 -17.19
C HIS A 98 10.05 -7.60 -16.32
N GLN A 99 10.98 -8.19 -15.57
CA GLN A 99 10.68 -9.30 -14.66
C GLN A 99 9.77 -8.87 -13.48
N ILE A 100 9.93 -7.65 -12.98
CA ILE A 100 9.00 -7.10 -11.96
C ILE A 100 7.60 -6.95 -12.58
N GLU A 101 7.52 -6.33 -13.76
CA GLU A 101 6.25 -6.09 -14.45
C GLU A 101 5.48 -7.39 -14.68
N GLU A 102 6.11 -8.43 -15.23
CA GLU A 102 5.52 -9.76 -15.42
C GLU A 102 5.03 -10.38 -14.09
N LEU A 103 5.82 -10.25 -13.02
CA LEU A 103 5.44 -10.79 -11.72
C LEU A 103 4.22 -10.08 -11.15
N VAL A 104 4.20 -8.75 -11.21
CA VAL A 104 3.09 -7.93 -10.70
C VAL A 104 1.83 -8.18 -11.54
N GLU A 105 1.92 -8.17 -12.86
CA GLU A 105 0.78 -8.42 -13.76
C GLU A 105 0.15 -9.79 -13.51
N LYS A 106 0.95 -10.83 -13.34
CA LYS A 106 0.46 -12.18 -13.04
C LYS A 106 -0.35 -12.24 -11.75
N GLU A 107 0.16 -11.68 -10.67
CA GLU A 107 -0.54 -11.65 -9.38
C GLU A 107 -1.83 -10.81 -9.46
N LEU A 108 -1.77 -9.68 -10.18
CA LEU A 108 -2.91 -8.80 -10.38
C LEU A 108 -4.00 -9.41 -11.25
N ALA A 109 -3.66 -10.12 -12.33
CA ALA A 109 -4.65 -10.78 -13.18
C ALA A 109 -5.52 -11.77 -12.37
N VAL A 110 -4.88 -12.54 -11.48
CA VAL A 110 -5.59 -13.43 -10.54
C VAL A 110 -6.48 -12.63 -9.61
N PHE A 111 -5.95 -11.58 -9.00
CA PHE A 111 -6.70 -10.74 -8.07
C PHE A 111 -7.92 -10.09 -8.76
N GLN A 112 -7.75 -9.50 -9.94
CA GLN A 112 -8.84 -8.88 -10.70
C GLN A 112 -9.95 -9.87 -11.03
N SER A 113 -9.60 -11.03 -11.56
CA SER A 113 -10.59 -12.05 -11.96
C SER A 113 -11.40 -12.56 -10.77
N MET A 114 -10.78 -12.66 -9.60
CA MET A 114 -11.42 -13.20 -8.39
C MET A 114 -12.19 -12.16 -7.58
N TYR A 115 -11.76 -10.91 -7.58
CA TYR A 115 -12.22 -9.94 -6.58
C TYR A 115 -12.76 -8.61 -7.12
N LEU A 116 -12.40 -8.20 -8.35
CA LEU A 116 -12.83 -6.92 -8.93
C LEU A 116 -13.95 -7.05 -9.97
N ASN A 117 -14.39 -8.28 -10.30
CA ASN A 117 -15.41 -8.48 -11.32
C ASN A 117 -16.73 -7.77 -10.95
N GLY A 118 -17.13 -6.80 -11.76
CA GLY A 118 -18.35 -6.01 -11.55
C GLY A 118 -18.25 -4.92 -10.47
N ILE A 119 -17.08 -4.70 -9.86
CA ILE A 119 -16.86 -3.64 -8.87
C ILE A 119 -16.18 -2.46 -9.56
N ARG A 120 -16.80 -1.28 -9.49
CA ARG A 120 -16.18 -0.04 -9.94
C ARG A 120 -15.36 0.57 -8.81
N ILE A 121 -14.07 0.74 -9.05
CA ILE A 121 -13.17 1.47 -8.15
C ILE A 121 -13.02 2.89 -8.69
N LYS A 122 -13.44 3.87 -7.90
CA LYS A 122 -13.26 5.28 -8.25
C LYS A 122 -11.96 5.83 -7.72
N TYR A 123 -11.60 5.45 -6.49
CA TYR A 123 -10.42 5.95 -5.81
C TYR A 123 -9.42 4.84 -5.55
N LEU A 124 -8.18 5.08 -5.95
CA LEU A 124 -7.02 4.31 -5.55
C LEU A 124 -6.32 5.07 -4.41
N ILE A 125 -6.22 4.46 -3.24
CA ILE A 125 -5.58 5.02 -2.06
C ILE A 125 -4.28 4.27 -1.84
N ILE A 126 -3.14 4.95 -1.86
CA ILE A 126 -1.84 4.30 -1.70
C ILE A 126 -1.16 4.78 -0.43
N ILE A 127 -0.69 3.80 0.35
CA ILE A 127 0.18 3.96 1.51
C ILE A 127 1.48 3.19 1.21
N GLY A 128 2.58 3.67 1.67
CA GLY A 128 3.87 2.99 1.55
C GLY A 128 5.02 3.96 1.33
N ASP A 129 6.21 3.40 1.28
CA ASP A 129 7.41 4.18 1.05
C ASP A 129 7.41 4.76 -0.37
N TYR A 130 8.06 5.90 -0.54
CA TYR A 130 8.26 6.64 -1.80
C TYR A 130 7.01 7.20 -2.48
N ILE A 131 5.79 6.80 -2.11
CA ILE A 131 4.59 7.32 -2.79
C ILE A 131 4.39 8.81 -2.55
N SER A 132 4.74 9.29 -1.36
CA SER A 132 4.68 10.72 -1.01
C SER A 132 5.65 11.52 -1.87
N GLU A 133 6.90 11.07 -2.00
CA GLU A 133 7.94 11.69 -2.81
C GLU A 133 7.57 11.67 -4.30
N ILE A 134 7.10 10.52 -4.81
CA ILE A 134 6.66 10.36 -6.20
C ILE A 134 5.50 11.30 -6.51
N SER A 135 4.54 11.43 -5.59
CA SER A 135 3.35 12.25 -5.81
C SER A 135 3.53 13.73 -5.48
N HIS A 136 4.64 14.12 -4.83
CA HIS A 136 4.86 15.49 -4.34
C HIS A 136 4.79 16.55 -5.44
N ASN A 137 5.34 16.26 -6.62
CA ASN A 137 5.39 17.17 -7.76
C ASN A 137 4.11 17.18 -8.60
N LEU A 138 3.07 16.42 -8.20
CA LEU A 138 1.83 16.31 -8.94
C LEU A 138 0.77 17.26 -8.36
N GLU A 139 0.09 17.95 -9.27
CA GLU A 139 -1.01 18.83 -8.90
C GLU A 139 -2.19 18.01 -8.35
N ARG A 140 -2.65 18.39 -7.18
CA ARG A 140 -3.80 17.80 -6.50
C ARG A 140 -5.08 18.59 -6.81
N ASN A 141 -6.19 17.87 -6.89
CA ASN A 141 -7.51 18.48 -6.94
C ASN A 141 -7.74 19.28 -5.65
N LYS A 142 -8.25 20.50 -5.78
CA LYS A 142 -8.48 21.42 -4.66
C LYS A 142 -9.60 20.97 -3.72
N ASP A 143 -10.57 20.21 -4.24
CA ASP A 143 -11.77 19.83 -3.50
C ASP A 143 -11.56 18.62 -2.61
N ASP A 144 -10.79 17.62 -3.07
CA ASP A 144 -10.62 16.35 -2.38
C ASP A 144 -9.16 15.87 -2.22
N GLY A 145 -8.19 16.68 -2.64
CA GLY A 145 -6.77 16.40 -2.52
C GLY A 145 -6.27 15.23 -3.39
N THR A 146 -7.11 14.73 -4.31
CA THR A 146 -6.76 13.61 -5.20
C THR A 146 -5.90 14.06 -6.39
N ILE A 147 -5.26 13.09 -7.01
CA ILE A 147 -4.47 13.25 -8.24
C ILE A 147 -5.21 12.48 -9.34
N ASP A 148 -5.36 13.09 -10.51
CA ASP A 148 -5.89 12.41 -11.70
C ASP A 148 -4.97 11.22 -12.06
N ILE A 149 -5.55 10.02 -12.26
CA ILE A 149 -4.76 8.80 -12.47
C ILE A 149 -3.98 8.86 -13.78
N ALA A 150 -4.52 9.47 -14.83
CA ALA A 150 -3.82 9.59 -16.10
C ALA A 150 -2.61 10.54 -15.98
N ARG A 151 -2.73 11.59 -15.16
CA ARG A 151 -1.60 12.48 -14.82
C ARG A 151 -0.52 11.74 -14.06
N PHE A 152 -0.89 10.93 -13.07
CA PHE A 152 0.05 10.08 -12.32
C PHE A 152 0.79 9.12 -13.26
N LEU A 153 0.06 8.37 -14.08
CA LEU A 153 0.66 7.41 -15.02
C LEU A 153 1.55 8.09 -16.08
N LYS A 154 1.17 9.28 -16.53
CA LYS A 154 2.03 10.09 -17.42
C LYS A 154 3.35 10.48 -16.75
N TYR A 155 3.30 10.81 -15.46
CA TYR A 155 4.50 11.12 -14.68
C TYR A 155 5.37 9.88 -14.47
N MET A 156 4.78 8.75 -14.14
CA MET A 156 5.50 7.46 -14.03
C MET A 156 6.24 7.12 -15.33
N LYS A 157 5.57 7.25 -16.48
CA LYS A 157 6.21 7.05 -17.82
C LYS A 157 7.33 8.03 -18.13
N LYS A 158 7.35 9.22 -17.50
CA LYS A 158 8.46 10.14 -17.60
C LYS A 158 9.64 9.67 -16.74
N LEU A 159 9.36 9.17 -15.54
CA LEU A 159 10.40 8.61 -14.65
C LEU A 159 11.05 7.35 -15.23
N ASP A 160 10.29 6.47 -15.87
CA ASP A 160 10.80 5.24 -16.53
C ASP A 160 11.91 5.52 -17.59
N LYS A 161 12.01 6.77 -18.08
CA LYS A 161 13.05 7.16 -19.05
C LYS A 161 14.31 7.72 -18.43
N LYS A 162 14.38 7.78 -17.11
CA LYS A 162 15.48 8.40 -16.36
C LYS A 162 16.39 7.34 -15.78
N THR A 163 17.65 7.73 -15.54
CA THR A 163 18.56 6.91 -14.76
C THR A 163 18.18 6.93 -13.29
N LEU A 164 18.67 5.97 -12.52
CA LEU A 164 18.40 5.89 -11.08
C LEU A 164 18.85 7.17 -10.35
N GLU A 165 20.01 7.71 -10.71
CA GLU A 165 20.52 8.97 -10.16
C GLU A 165 19.58 10.14 -10.44
N GLN A 166 19.06 10.24 -11.68
CA GLN A 166 18.11 11.28 -12.06
C GLN A 166 16.75 11.14 -11.35
N ILE A 167 16.31 9.90 -11.10
CA ILE A 167 15.09 9.63 -10.32
C ILE A 167 15.32 10.07 -8.88
N SER A 168 16.43 9.69 -8.27
CA SER A 168 16.76 10.04 -6.89
C SER A 168 16.88 11.53 -6.67
N GLU A 169 17.49 12.25 -7.61
CA GLU A 169 17.57 13.72 -7.59
C GLU A 169 16.17 14.35 -7.70
N GLU A 170 15.33 13.90 -8.66
CA GLU A 170 13.99 14.45 -8.87
C GLU A 170 13.07 14.21 -7.68
N LEU A 171 13.21 13.07 -7.00
CA LEU A 171 12.41 12.69 -5.84
C LEU A 171 13.02 13.10 -4.50
N ASN A 172 14.20 13.74 -4.50
CA ASN A 172 14.98 14.11 -3.30
C ASN A 172 15.22 12.91 -2.35
N LEU A 173 15.56 11.75 -2.92
CA LEU A 173 15.79 10.54 -2.14
C LEU A 173 17.22 10.53 -1.55
N PRO A 174 17.40 10.00 -0.31
CA PRO A 174 18.72 9.70 0.21
C PRO A 174 19.39 8.62 -0.63
N ASN A 175 20.69 8.72 -0.91
CA ASN A 175 21.46 7.79 -1.75
C ASN A 175 21.30 6.30 -1.36
N GLU A 176 21.06 6.00 -0.09
CA GLU A 176 20.86 4.63 0.41
C GLU A 176 19.52 4.01 -0.02
N SER A 177 18.56 4.84 -0.42
CA SER A 177 17.19 4.41 -0.79
C SER A 177 17.04 4.07 -2.28
N ASP A 178 17.99 4.47 -3.12
CA ASP A 178 17.87 4.47 -4.58
C ASP A 178 17.48 3.11 -5.16
N ALA A 179 18.06 2.02 -4.66
CA ALA A 179 17.82 0.69 -5.19
C ALA A 179 16.42 0.12 -4.93
N LEU A 180 15.67 0.71 -4.00
CA LEU A 180 14.32 0.26 -3.65
C LEU A 180 13.24 1.04 -4.40
N VAL A 181 13.52 2.25 -4.89
CA VAL A 181 12.50 3.08 -5.56
C VAL A 181 11.92 2.39 -6.80
N ILE A 182 12.73 1.67 -7.58
CA ILE A 182 12.28 1.01 -8.83
C ILE A 182 11.18 -0.01 -8.58
N PRO A 183 11.34 -1.01 -7.66
CA PRO A 183 10.24 -1.92 -7.32
C PRO A 183 8.95 -1.21 -6.89
N TYR A 184 9.06 -0.15 -6.08
CA TYR A 184 7.87 0.62 -5.68
C TYR A 184 7.20 1.31 -6.87
N MET A 185 7.98 1.98 -7.73
CA MET A 185 7.46 2.62 -8.94
C MET A 185 6.73 1.63 -9.85
N MET A 186 7.31 0.45 -10.08
CA MET A 186 6.69 -0.58 -10.91
C MET A 186 5.37 -1.08 -10.30
N ILE A 187 5.35 -1.37 -8.99
CA ILE A 187 4.11 -1.78 -8.31
C ILE A 187 3.04 -0.68 -8.44
N PHE A 188 3.36 0.57 -8.13
CA PHE A 188 2.39 1.67 -8.19
C PHE A 188 1.85 1.88 -9.60
N LYS A 189 2.71 1.82 -10.62
CA LYS A 189 2.33 1.93 -12.03
C LYS A 189 1.39 0.80 -12.43
N CYS A 190 1.81 -0.46 -12.27
CA CYS A 190 1.01 -1.63 -12.66
C CYS A 190 -0.33 -1.68 -11.91
N MET A 191 -0.34 -1.37 -10.61
CA MET A 191 -1.57 -1.31 -9.82
C MET A 191 -2.50 -0.21 -10.31
N SER A 192 -1.98 0.98 -10.61
CA SER A 192 -2.77 2.10 -11.11
C SER A 192 -3.37 1.83 -12.49
N GLU A 193 -2.64 1.16 -13.38
CA GLU A 193 -3.14 0.74 -14.70
C GLU A 193 -4.19 -0.37 -14.61
N SER A 194 -3.98 -1.33 -13.71
CA SER A 194 -4.78 -2.54 -13.62
C SER A 194 -6.09 -2.36 -12.84
N ILE A 195 -6.11 -1.55 -11.78
CA ILE A 195 -7.32 -1.34 -10.95
C ILE A 195 -8.38 -0.52 -11.69
N GLY A 196 -7.97 0.35 -12.62
CA GLY A 196 -8.89 1.16 -13.43
C GLY A 196 -9.61 2.24 -12.60
N ALA A 197 -8.94 2.77 -11.58
CA ALA A 197 -9.46 3.90 -10.80
C ALA A 197 -9.43 5.21 -11.59
N ASP A 198 -10.31 6.15 -11.24
CA ASP A 198 -10.34 7.49 -11.84
C ASP A 198 -9.31 8.42 -11.18
N SER A 199 -9.10 8.26 -9.87
CA SER A 199 -8.31 9.17 -9.04
C SER A 199 -7.42 8.43 -8.06
N LEU A 200 -6.22 8.95 -7.85
CA LEU A 200 -5.26 8.51 -6.84
C LEU A 200 -5.33 9.44 -5.63
N TRP A 201 -5.39 8.88 -4.44
CA TRP A 201 -5.25 9.62 -3.19
C TRP A 201 -4.04 9.11 -2.41
N VAL A 202 -3.17 10.04 -2.04
CA VAL A 202 -1.99 9.80 -1.21
C VAL A 202 -2.14 10.65 0.03
N PRO A 203 -2.63 10.07 1.14
CA PRO A 203 -2.93 10.85 2.36
C PRO A 203 -1.67 11.35 3.07
N GLY A 204 -0.50 10.79 2.77
CA GLY A 204 0.75 11.11 3.47
C GLY A 204 0.81 10.56 4.89
N ALA A 205 -0.09 9.64 5.24
CA ALA A 205 -0.13 8.98 6.53
C ALA A 205 0.75 7.73 6.53
N ASP A 206 1.37 7.44 7.66
CA ASP A 206 2.22 6.27 7.86
C ASP A 206 1.77 5.41 9.06
N VAL A 207 2.50 4.33 9.32
CA VAL A 207 2.24 3.42 10.45
C VAL A 207 2.33 4.14 11.80
N SER A 208 3.21 5.16 11.93
CA SER A 208 3.37 5.91 13.17
C SER A 208 2.10 6.70 13.49
N ASP A 209 1.46 7.31 12.48
CA ASP A 209 0.17 7.98 12.63
C ASP A 209 -0.90 7.00 13.10
N GLY A 210 -0.93 5.81 12.51
CA GLY A 210 -1.85 4.74 12.89
C GLY A 210 -1.62 4.27 14.33
N MET A 211 -0.37 4.21 14.79
CA MET A 211 -0.05 3.86 16.20
C MET A 211 -0.54 4.93 17.18
N VAL A 212 -0.33 6.21 16.86
CA VAL A 212 -0.82 7.33 17.68
C VAL A 212 -2.35 7.31 17.73
N TYR A 213 -3.00 7.09 16.60
CA TYR A 213 -4.45 6.98 16.53
C TYR A 213 -4.99 5.78 17.34
N ASP A 214 -4.40 4.59 17.18
CA ASP A 214 -4.78 3.40 17.93
C ASP A 214 -4.64 3.61 19.45
N PHE A 215 -3.55 4.25 19.88
CA PHE A 215 -3.34 4.62 21.26
C PHE A 215 -4.42 5.61 21.76
N ALA A 216 -4.69 6.67 21.02
CA ALA A 216 -5.66 7.68 21.39
C ALA A 216 -7.08 7.09 21.46
N GLN A 217 -7.45 6.20 20.51
CA GLN A 217 -8.71 5.49 20.49
C GLN A 217 -8.87 4.57 21.72
N LYS A 218 -7.87 3.72 22.00
CA LYS A 218 -7.89 2.79 23.15
C LYS A 218 -8.02 3.51 24.48
N ASN A 219 -7.42 4.71 24.60
CA ASN A 219 -7.51 5.54 25.78
C ASN A 219 -8.72 6.49 25.78
N ARG A 220 -9.65 6.37 24.83
CA ARG A 220 -10.85 7.20 24.68
C ARG A 220 -10.56 8.72 24.61
N MET A 221 -9.42 9.07 24.05
CA MET A 221 -9.00 10.46 23.88
C MET A 221 -9.64 11.09 22.61
N ILE A 222 -10.02 10.25 21.67
CA ILE A 222 -10.68 10.64 20.41
C ILE A 222 -11.91 9.76 20.17
N LYS A 223 -12.89 10.31 19.43
CA LYS A 223 -14.02 9.56 18.91
C LYS A 223 -13.66 9.10 17.49
N THR A 224 -13.88 7.82 17.20
CA THR A 224 -13.70 7.27 15.86
C THR A 224 -14.91 7.59 14.99
N GLU A 225 -14.68 8.03 13.77
CA GLU A 225 -15.72 8.16 12.75
C GLU A 225 -15.91 6.85 11.99
N HIS A 226 -14.81 6.11 11.77
CA HIS A 226 -14.81 4.84 11.05
C HIS A 226 -15.09 3.66 11.97
N ASP A 227 -15.98 2.75 11.52
CA ASP A 227 -16.35 1.53 12.24
C ASP A 227 -15.53 0.32 11.80
N PHE A 228 -14.36 0.14 12.41
CA PHE A 228 -13.46 -0.99 12.13
C PHE A 228 -14.09 -2.36 12.45
N ASP A 229 -15.01 -2.44 13.41
CA ASP A 229 -15.68 -3.69 13.77
C ASP A 229 -16.66 -4.11 12.65
N ALA A 230 -17.34 -3.13 12.04
CA ALA A 230 -18.19 -3.37 10.88
C ALA A 230 -17.39 -3.88 9.68
N ASP A 231 -16.15 -3.40 9.48
CA ASP A 231 -15.25 -3.88 8.42
C ASP A 231 -14.86 -5.34 8.61
N VAL A 232 -14.46 -5.71 9.83
CA VAL A 232 -14.11 -7.09 10.18
C VAL A 232 -15.30 -8.03 9.93
N LEU A 233 -16.51 -7.63 10.35
CA LEU A 233 -17.73 -8.39 10.11
C LEU A 233 -18.09 -8.49 8.63
N SER A 234 -17.90 -7.41 7.86
CA SER A 234 -18.13 -7.38 6.41
C SER A 234 -17.17 -8.30 5.67
N ALA A 235 -15.89 -8.23 6.00
CA ALA A 235 -14.85 -9.10 5.45
C ALA A 235 -15.15 -10.59 5.75
N ALA A 236 -15.50 -10.91 6.99
CA ALA A 236 -15.86 -12.27 7.40
C ALA A 236 -17.08 -12.79 6.64
N ARG A 237 -18.13 -11.98 6.48
CA ARG A 237 -19.32 -12.34 5.69
C ARG A 237 -19.00 -12.55 4.22
N SER A 238 -18.18 -11.72 3.63
CA SER A 238 -17.76 -11.85 2.24
C SER A 238 -16.97 -13.14 2.03
N LEU A 239 -16.09 -13.48 2.95
CA LEU A 239 -15.33 -14.73 2.94
C LEU A 239 -16.28 -15.93 3.06
N SER A 240 -17.18 -15.93 4.03
CA SER A 240 -18.17 -17.01 4.25
C SER A 240 -19.02 -17.27 3.01
N LYS A 241 -19.52 -16.23 2.34
CA LYS A 241 -20.33 -16.38 1.11
C LYS A 241 -19.57 -17.09 -0.01
N ARG A 242 -18.25 -16.88 -0.13
CA ARG A 242 -17.43 -17.56 -1.16
C ARG A 242 -17.29 -19.05 -0.88
N TYR A 243 -17.10 -19.45 0.37
CA TYR A 243 -16.97 -20.86 0.73
C TYR A 243 -18.30 -21.62 0.73
N LEU A 244 -19.42 -20.95 1.05
CA LEU A 244 -20.75 -21.55 1.01
C LEU A 244 -21.31 -21.75 -0.41
N SER A 245 -20.76 -21.07 -1.43
CA SER A 245 -21.16 -21.26 -2.83
C SER A 245 -20.57 -22.53 -3.46
N PHE A 246 -19.77 -23.29 -2.73
CA PHE A 246 -19.20 -24.58 -3.15
C PHE A 246 -19.90 -25.80 -2.49
N THR A 247 -20.95 -25.60 -1.73
CA THR A 247 -21.84 -26.65 -1.22
C THR A 247 -23.18 -26.63 -1.92
#